data_637e0cab9262eebe66ccbe70cd08cec5
#
_entry.id   637e0cab9262eebe66ccbe70cd08cec5
#
_cell.length_a   1.000
_cell.length_b   1.000
_cell.length_c   1.000
_cell.angle_alpha   90.00
_cell.angle_beta   90.00
_cell.angle_gamma   90.00
#
_symmetry.space_group_name_H-M   'P 1'
#
loop_
_entity.id
_entity.type
_entity.pdbx_description
1 polymer ?
#
loop_
_entity_poly.entity_id
_entity_poly.type
_entity_poly.pdbx_seq_one_letter_code
_entity_poly.pdbx_strand_id
1 'polypeptide(L)'
;VLFRSVEGAIKRLEMLKSQPERREKLWTIAHALQNGLKADGMNIGITNSMVTPVYLSGSVAEGMQVVFDLRENYNIFCSIVVYPVIPKGQLLLRLIPTSMHTLEDVKYTIKAFKNVAEKLAKGEYNKELLIDASKL
;
A
#
# COMPACT_ATOMS: atom_id res chain seq x y z
N VAL A 1 20.84 6.02 24.56
CA VAL A 1 19.98 5.81 23.34
C VAL A 1 19.63 4.33 23.19
N LEU A 2 20.59 3.41 23.37
CA LEU A 2 20.37 1.96 23.24
C LEU A 2 19.31 1.39 24.21
N PHE A 3 19.31 1.85 25.46
CA PHE A 3 18.35 1.36 26.48
C PHE A 3 16.89 1.63 26.11
N ARG A 4 16.56 2.83 25.64
CA ARG A 4 15.17 3.16 25.24
C ARG A 4 14.68 2.30 24.10
N SER A 5 15.53 1.96 23.15
CA SER A 5 15.18 1.08 22.03
C SER A 5 14.92 -0.35 22.49
N VAL A 6 15.71 -0.88 23.41
CA VAL A 6 15.55 -2.21 24.00
C VAL A 6 14.29 -2.28 24.85
N GLU A 7 14.05 -1.33 25.74
CA GLU A 7 12.83 -1.25 26.55
C GLU A 7 11.57 -1.16 25.68
N GLY A 8 11.62 -0.34 24.61
CA GLY A 8 10.56 -0.24 23.64
C GLY A 8 10.30 -1.55 22.90
N ALA A 9 11.33 -2.32 22.56
CA ALA A 9 11.20 -3.63 21.93
C ALA A 9 10.57 -4.66 22.89
N ILE A 10 11.03 -4.71 24.14
CA ILE A 10 10.46 -5.58 25.18
C ILE A 10 8.99 -5.25 25.39
N LYS A 11 8.66 -3.97 25.53
CA LYS A 11 7.26 -3.54 25.73
C LYS A 11 6.35 -3.92 24.57
N ARG A 12 6.81 -3.77 23.32
CA ARG A 12 6.05 -4.21 22.14
C ARG A 12 5.85 -5.72 22.14
N LEU A 13 6.85 -6.49 22.53
CA LEU A 13 6.73 -7.96 22.62
C LEU A 13 5.72 -8.38 23.69
N GLU A 14 5.72 -7.73 24.86
CA GLU A 14 4.71 -7.93 25.89
C GLU A 14 3.30 -7.63 25.38
N MET A 15 3.13 -6.49 24.68
CA MET A 15 1.85 -6.11 24.07
C MET A 15 1.37 -7.12 23.03
N LEU A 16 2.28 -7.63 22.19
CA LEU A 16 1.96 -8.68 21.21
C LEU A 16 1.48 -9.97 21.85
N LYS A 17 2.01 -10.33 23.04
CA LYS A 17 1.60 -11.51 23.80
C LYS A 17 0.29 -11.29 24.56
N SER A 18 0.10 -10.12 25.16
CA SER A 18 -1.02 -9.82 26.07
C SER A 18 -2.25 -9.24 25.36
N GLN A 19 -2.13 -8.79 24.11
CA GLN A 19 -3.21 -8.13 23.36
C GLN A 19 -3.45 -8.82 22.00
N PRO A 20 -3.91 -10.08 22.00
CA PRO A 20 -4.17 -10.84 20.76
C PRO A 20 -5.25 -10.19 19.88
N GLU A 21 -6.22 -9.48 20.49
CA GLU A 21 -7.29 -8.78 19.80
C GLU A 21 -6.81 -7.77 18.77
N ARG A 22 -5.64 -7.15 18.97
CA ARG A 22 -5.03 -6.24 17.98
C ARG A 22 -4.61 -6.98 16.71
N ARG A 23 -4.07 -8.19 16.89
CA ARG A 23 -3.65 -9.03 15.77
C ARG A 23 -4.86 -9.57 15.02
N GLU A 24 -5.89 -9.98 15.73
CA GLU A 24 -7.16 -10.45 15.13
C GLU A 24 -7.83 -9.35 14.32
N LYS A 25 -7.90 -8.14 14.90
CA LYS A 25 -8.42 -6.98 14.19
C LYS A 25 -7.60 -6.66 12.93
N LEU A 26 -6.26 -6.72 13.01
CA LEU A 26 -5.39 -6.50 11.86
C LEU A 26 -5.65 -7.53 10.75
N TRP A 27 -5.83 -8.82 11.09
CA TRP A 27 -6.19 -9.85 10.12
C TRP A 27 -7.56 -9.59 9.49
N THR A 28 -8.53 -9.16 10.26
CA THR A 28 -9.86 -8.78 9.75
C THR A 28 -9.76 -7.69 8.70
N ILE A 29 -8.99 -6.64 8.98
CA ILE A 29 -8.74 -5.54 8.04
C ILE A 29 -7.97 -6.01 6.80
N ALA A 30 -6.90 -6.78 6.99
CA ALA A 30 -6.10 -7.30 5.89
C ALA A 30 -6.91 -8.21 4.96
N HIS A 31 -7.70 -9.14 5.50
CA HIS A 31 -8.57 -10.00 4.70
C HIS A 31 -9.65 -9.22 3.95
N ALA A 32 -10.28 -8.24 4.62
CA ALA A 32 -11.27 -7.38 3.96
C ALA A 32 -10.65 -6.61 2.78
N LEU A 33 -9.45 -6.06 2.95
CA LEU A 33 -8.71 -5.36 1.90
C LEU A 33 -8.35 -6.30 0.74
N GLN A 34 -7.78 -7.46 1.04
CA GLN A 34 -7.37 -8.45 0.04
C GLN A 34 -8.56 -8.97 -0.76
N ASN A 35 -9.64 -9.34 -0.07
CA ASN A 35 -10.84 -9.84 -0.72
C ASN A 35 -11.52 -8.77 -1.59
N GLY A 36 -11.56 -7.52 -1.12
CA GLY A 36 -12.13 -6.43 -1.87
C GLY A 36 -11.31 -6.08 -3.13
N LEU A 37 -9.99 -6.02 -3.03
CA LEU A 37 -9.11 -5.79 -4.18
C LEU A 37 -9.24 -6.91 -5.22
N LYS A 38 -9.31 -8.17 -4.79
CA LYS A 38 -9.56 -9.31 -5.68
C LYS A 38 -10.91 -9.24 -6.37
N ALA A 39 -11.96 -8.88 -5.63
CA ALA A 39 -13.31 -8.74 -6.17
C ALA A 39 -13.39 -7.64 -7.25
N ASP A 40 -12.61 -6.58 -7.12
CA ASP A 40 -12.45 -5.52 -8.13
C ASP A 40 -11.47 -5.90 -9.27
N GLY A 41 -11.03 -7.15 -9.34
CA GLY A 41 -10.18 -7.67 -10.41
C GLY A 41 -8.71 -7.30 -10.30
N MET A 42 -8.26 -6.81 -9.15
CA MET A 42 -6.85 -6.46 -8.96
C MET A 42 -5.99 -7.69 -8.70
N ASN A 43 -4.83 -7.71 -9.32
CA ASN A 43 -3.84 -8.75 -9.09
C ASN A 43 -3.08 -8.45 -7.79
N ILE A 44 -3.33 -9.25 -6.76
CA ILE A 44 -2.59 -9.20 -5.49
C ILE A 44 -1.67 -10.40 -5.29
N GLY A 45 -1.48 -11.21 -6.33
CA GLY A 45 -0.67 -12.42 -6.26
C GLY A 45 -1.19 -13.43 -5.23
N ILE A 46 -0.26 -14.26 -4.74
CA ILE A 46 -0.51 -15.19 -3.64
C ILE A 46 0.09 -14.57 -2.39
N THR A 47 -0.76 -14.20 -1.43
CA THR A 47 -0.30 -13.69 -0.14
C THR A 47 -1.08 -14.34 1.01
N ASN A 48 -0.34 -14.71 2.04
CA ASN A 48 -0.84 -15.18 3.34
C ASN A 48 -0.30 -14.28 4.48
N SER A 49 0.04 -13.07 4.14
CA SER A 49 0.58 -12.02 5.01
C SER A 49 -0.43 -10.88 5.17
N MET A 50 -0.28 -10.09 6.23
CA MET A 50 -1.03 -8.86 6.42
C MET A 50 -0.64 -7.77 5.40
N VAL A 51 0.59 -7.83 4.87
CA VAL A 51 1.04 -6.97 3.78
C VAL A 51 0.38 -7.41 2.49
N THR A 52 -0.31 -6.49 1.84
CA THR A 52 -1.03 -6.76 0.59
C THR A 52 -0.27 -6.16 -0.59
N PRO A 53 0.30 -6.99 -1.46
CA PRO A 53 0.88 -6.51 -2.72
C PRO A 53 -0.23 -6.23 -3.73
N VAL A 54 -0.07 -5.16 -4.52
CA VAL A 54 -0.93 -4.89 -5.69
C VAL A 54 -0.01 -4.74 -6.89
N TYR A 55 -0.17 -5.63 -7.86
CA TYR A 55 0.60 -5.64 -9.09
C TYR A 55 -0.09 -4.84 -10.17
N LEU A 56 0.65 -3.90 -10.75
CA LEU A 56 0.23 -3.10 -11.90
C LEU A 56 1.28 -3.23 -13.02
N SER A 57 0.89 -2.93 -14.23
CA SER A 57 1.80 -2.86 -15.37
C SER A 57 2.08 -1.40 -15.71
N GLY A 58 3.36 -1.07 -15.91
CA GLY A 58 3.75 0.29 -16.25
C GLY A 58 5.25 0.53 -16.08
N SER A 59 5.68 1.71 -16.44
CA SER A 59 7.04 2.22 -16.24
C SER A 59 7.24 2.67 -14.79
N VAL A 60 8.50 2.81 -14.39
CA VAL A 60 8.85 3.36 -13.07
C VAL A 60 8.29 4.77 -12.88
N ALA A 61 8.33 5.60 -13.94
CA ALA A 61 7.80 6.97 -13.90
C ALA A 61 6.29 6.99 -13.63
N GLU A 62 5.53 6.14 -14.32
CA GLU A 62 4.09 5.99 -14.09
C GLU A 62 3.80 5.50 -12.66
N GLY A 63 4.57 4.53 -12.18
CA GLY A 63 4.44 4.03 -10.82
C GLY A 63 4.69 5.10 -9.76
N MET A 64 5.65 5.97 -9.96
CA MET A 64 5.90 7.11 -9.07
C MET A 64 4.74 8.10 -9.07
N GLN A 65 4.14 8.38 -10.25
CA GLN A 65 2.96 9.24 -10.35
C GLN A 65 1.73 8.62 -9.67
N VAL A 66 1.54 7.31 -9.79
CA VAL A 66 0.47 6.59 -9.08
C VAL A 66 0.63 6.74 -7.57
N VAL A 67 1.84 6.55 -7.03
CA VAL A 67 2.09 6.73 -5.58
C VAL A 67 1.86 8.17 -5.15
N PHE A 68 2.28 9.13 -5.97
CA PHE A 68 2.05 10.55 -5.72
C PHE A 68 0.55 10.90 -5.73
N ASP A 69 -0.21 10.40 -6.71
CA ASP A 69 -1.67 10.60 -6.80
C ASP A 69 -2.39 10.00 -5.58
N LEU A 70 -2.03 8.76 -5.20
CA LEU A 70 -2.57 8.11 -4.00
C LEU A 70 -2.32 8.93 -2.74
N ARG A 71 -1.12 9.50 -2.61
CA ARG A 71 -0.74 10.29 -1.44
C ARG A 71 -1.45 11.64 -1.40
N GLU A 72 -1.39 12.42 -2.48
CA GLU A 72 -1.83 13.82 -2.49
C GLU A 72 -3.35 13.96 -2.65
N ASN A 73 -3.98 13.07 -3.44
CA ASN A 73 -5.39 13.19 -3.76
C ASN A 73 -6.28 12.22 -2.98
N TYR A 74 -5.71 11.13 -2.47
CA TYR A 74 -6.47 10.11 -1.71
C TYR A 74 -5.99 9.95 -0.26
N ASN A 75 -4.92 10.65 0.16
CA ASN A 75 -4.32 10.52 1.50
C ASN A 75 -3.94 9.07 1.85
N ILE A 76 -3.55 8.29 0.84
CA ILE A 76 -3.13 6.89 1.00
C ILE A 76 -1.62 6.80 0.83
N PHE A 77 -0.94 6.41 1.90
CA PHE A 77 0.49 6.14 1.86
C PHE A 77 0.74 4.66 1.56
N CYS A 78 1.42 4.38 0.45
CA CYS A 78 1.91 3.06 0.11
C CYS A 78 3.34 3.13 -0.40
N SER A 79 4.07 2.02 -0.33
CA SER A 79 5.41 1.92 -0.90
C SER A 79 5.36 1.23 -2.25
N ILE A 80 6.23 1.67 -3.15
CA ILE A 80 6.39 1.04 -4.48
C ILE A 80 7.67 0.22 -4.53
N VAL A 81 7.59 -0.91 -5.20
CA VAL A 81 8.73 -1.75 -5.57
C VAL A 81 8.79 -1.83 -7.09
N VAL A 82 9.98 -1.66 -7.63
CA VAL A 82 10.25 -1.62 -9.07
C VAL A 82 11.50 -2.44 -9.41
N TYR A 83 11.82 -2.53 -10.71
CA TYR A 83 13.10 -3.11 -11.14
C TYR A 83 14.28 -2.45 -10.39
N PRO A 84 15.32 -3.22 -9.96
CA PRO A 84 15.60 -4.64 -10.27
C PRO A 84 14.96 -5.65 -9.31
N VAL A 85 14.19 -5.24 -8.32
CA VAL A 85 13.59 -6.15 -7.32
C VAL A 85 12.48 -7.02 -7.93
N ILE A 86 11.77 -6.46 -8.91
CA ILE A 86 10.76 -7.16 -9.71
C ILE A 86 11.07 -6.96 -11.21
N PRO A 87 10.51 -7.77 -12.12
CA PRO A 87 10.74 -7.65 -13.56
C PRO A 87 10.42 -6.26 -14.11
N LYS A 88 11.13 -5.84 -15.17
CA LYS A 88 10.83 -4.59 -15.90
C LYS A 88 9.39 -4.59 -16.42
N GLY A 89 8.74 -3.45 -16.38
CA GLY A 89 7.35 -3.29 -16.83
C GLY A 89 6.31 -3.69 -15.80
N GLN A 90 6.75 -4.18 -14.63
CA GLN A 90 5.87 -4.43 -13.49
C GLN A 90 6.10 -3.39 -12.39
N LEU A 91 5.03 -3.07 -11.71
CA LEU A 91 5.00 -2.22 -10.53
C LEU A 91 4.36 -3.01 -9.39
N LEU A 92 4.92 -2.96 -8.21
CA LEU A 92 4.35 -3.57 -7.02
C LEU A 92 4.13 -2.51 -5.96
N LEU A 93 2.87 -2.24 -5.66
CA LEU A 93 2.48 -1.36 -4.56
C LEU A 93 2.24 -2.22 -3.32
N ARG A 94 2.86 -1.86 -2.18
CA ARG A 94 2.67 -2.58 -0.92
C ARG A 94 1.77 -1.79 0.00
N LEU A 95 0.63 -2.38 0.34
CA LEU A 95 -0.30 -1.88 1.34
C LEU A 95 -0.02 -2.55 2.68
N ILE A 96 0.18 -1.75 3.71
CA ILE A 96 0.50 -2.22 5.06
C ILE A 96 -0.58 -1.70 6.01
N PRO A 97 -1.71 -2.41 6.14
CA PRO A 97 -2.75 -2.03 7.06
C PRO A 97 -2.28 -2.13 8.51
N THR A 98 -2.98 -1.45 9.40
CA THR A 98 -2.77 -1.52 10.84
C THR A 98 -4.06 -1.86 11.55
N SER A 99 -3.99 -2.28 12.80
CA SER A 99 -5.18 -2.54 13.62
C SER A 99 -5.99 -1.28 13.95
N MET A 100 -5.49 -0.10 13.60
CA MET A 100 -6.21 1.18 13.79
C MET A 100 -7.14 1.52 12.63
N HIS A 101 -6.92 0.92 11.45
CA HIS A 101 -7.80 1.12 10.32
C HIS A 101 -9.19 0.51 10.56
N THR A 102 -10.16 1.06 9.84
CA THR A 102 -11.56 0.64 9.85
C THR A 102 -11.94 -0.06 8.54
N LEU A 103 -13.10 -0.71 8.51
CA LEU A 103 -13.64 -1.26 7.26
C LEU A 103 -14.06 -0.16 6.26
N GLU A 104 -14.30 1.05 6.74
CA GLU A 104 -14.56 2.21 5.87
C GLU A 104 -13.28 2.66 5.16
N ASP A 105 -12.15 2.70 5.87
CA ASP A 105 -10.84 2.96 5.27
C ASP A 105 -10.50 1.91 4.21
N VAL A 106 -10.85 0.64 4.45
CA VAL A 106 -10.69 -0.44 3.47
C VAL A 106 -11.50 -0.17 2.20
N LYS A 107 -12.79 0.14 2.33
CA LYS A 107 -13.66 0.45 1.19
C LYS A 107 -13.16 1.66 0.40
N TYR A 108 -12.74 2.69 1.12
CA TYR A 108 -12.16 3.88 0.52
C TYR A 108 -10.88 3.56 -0.27
N THR A 109 -9.98 2.77 0.33
CA THR A 109 -8.72 2.36 -0.30
C THR A 109 -8.97 1.55 -1.57
N ILE A 110 -9.89 0.59 -1.54
CA ILE A 110 -10.26 -0.22 -2.72
C ILE A 110 -10.74 0.68 -3.86
N LYS A 111 -11.64 1.63 -3.57
CA LYS A 111 -12.14 2.59 -4.56
C LYS A 111 -11.02 3.47 -5.13
N ALA A 112 -10.12 3.96 -4.30
CA ALA A 112 -8.98 4.75 -4.74
C ALA A 112 -8.07 3.95 -5.67
N PHE A 113 -7.75 2.70 -5.31
CA PHE A 113 -6.93 1.82 -6.14
C PHE A 113 -7.57 1.52 -7.49
N LYS A 114 -8.89 1.31 -7.54
CA LYS A 114 -9.63 1.16 -8.78
C LYS A 114 -9.46 2.39 -9.68
N ASN A 115 -9.66 3.59 -9.12
CA ASN A 115 -9.52 4.84 -9.86
C ASN A 115 -8.11 5.03 -10.44
N VAL A 116 -7.07 4.80 -9.64
CA VAL A 116 -5.68 4.96 -10.14
C VAL A 116 -5.30 3.88 -11.14
N ALA A 117 -5.80 2.66 -11.00
CA ALA A 117 -5.59 1.60 -11.99
C ALA A 117 -6.27 1.94 -13.34
N GLU A 118 -7.48 2.51 -13.31
CA GLU A 118 -8.16 2.99 -14.51
C GLU A 118 -7.42 4.15 -15.18
N LYS A 119 -6.93 5.12 -14.40
CA LYS A 119 -6.10 6.24 -14.91
C LYS A 119 -4.81 5.71 -15.55
N LEU A 120 -4.15 4.74 -14.91
CA LEU A 120 -2.94 4.12 -15.45
C LEU A 120 -3.23 3.41 -16.77
N ALA A 121 -4.31 2.64 -16.85
CA ALA A 121 -4.72 1.95 -18.08
C ALA A 121 -5.07 2.92 -19.23
N LYS A 122 -5.59 4.11 -18.91
CA LYS A 122 -5.86 5.19 -19.88
C LYS A 122 -4.61 5.99 -20.26
N GLY A 123 -3.43 5.71 -19.67
CA GLY A 123 -2.20 6.45 -19.92
C GLY A 123 -2.18 7.87 -19.36
N GLU A 124 -3.00 8.17 -18.36
CA GLU A 124 -3.07 9.52 -17.77
C GLU A 124 -1.78 9.90 -17.02
N TYR A 125 -0.98 8.91 -16.61
CA TYR A 125 0.32 9.08 -15.95
C TYR A 125 1.50 9.13 -16.93
N ASN A 126 1.28 9.04 -18.25
CA ASN A 126 2.32 9.13 -19.27
C ASN A 126 2.75 10.57 -19.63
N LYS A 127 2.10 11.57 -19.05
CA LYS A 127 2.51 12.96 -19.24
C LYS A 127 3.84 13.17 -18.52
N GLU A 128 4.86 13.64 -19.23
CA GLU A 128 6.16 14.01 -18.66
C GLU A 128 5.96 14.75 -17.34
N LEU A 129 6.63 14.28 -16.30
CA LEU A 129 6.76 15.03 -15.06
C LEU A 129 7.47 16.35 -15.41
N LEU A 130 6.72 17.40 -15.67
CA LEU A 130 7.19 18.75 -15.44
C LEU A 130 7.41 18.85 -13.92
N ILE A 131 8.59 18.42 -13.50
CA ILE A 131 9.07 18.70 -12.15
C ILE A 131 9.22 20.21 -12.14
N ASP A 132 8.26 20.87 -11.54
CA ASP A 132 8.36 22.29 -11.26
C ASP A 132 9.48 22.45 -10.21
N ALA A 133 10.70 22.63 -10.73
CA ALA A 133 11.90 22.82 -9.91
C ALA A 133 11.83 24.08 -9.04
N SER A 134 10.76 24.86 -9.13
CA SER A 134 10.52 26.05 -8.31
C SER A 134 9.95 25.71 -6.90
N LYS A 135 9.68 24.43 -6.61
CA LYS A 135 9.12 23.97 -5.33
C LYS A 135 10.07 23.09 -4.50
N LEU A 136 11.37 23.10 -4.83
CA LEU A 136 12.42 22.46 -4.02
C LEU A 136 13.12 23.48 -3.11
#